data_35f508a092f048b998d98a0d59f05c76
#
_entry.id   35f508a092f048b998d98a0d59f05c76
#
_cell.length_a   1.000
_cell.length_b   1.000
_cell.length_c   1.000
_cell.angle_alpha   90.00
_cell.angle_beta   90.00
_cell.angle_gamma   90.00
#
_symmetry.space_group_name_H-M   'P 1'
#
loop_
_entity.id
_entity.type
_entity.pdbx_description
1 polymer ?
#
loop_
_entity_poly.entity_id
_entity_poly.type
_entity_poly.pdbx_seq_one_letter_code
_entity_poly.pdbx_strand_id
1 'polypeptide(L)'
;MNLNDRLPNGLLLLGCGNMGSAMLQGWLNQGLLPENVWVIDPQPSDWVRSTGVHINTDLPAQVSVALLAVKPQMMREALPKLSPLSQSDTVFLSIAAGTSIETYEEILGSASIIVRAMPNTPAAIGQGITALIGNSRADEDALELSETLLSAIGQTVRLDRESQMDAVTGLSGSGPAYVFFLIDALAAAGRKQGLSEPMAMALAKATVAGAGALAKQSELTPEQLRLNVTSPNGTTQAGLEVLMSENNGLVPLIKETVARATERSKELSNG
;
A
#
# COMPACT_ATOMS: atom_id res chain seq x y z
N MET A 1 -7.32 -11.68 -18.59
CA MET A 1 -7.62 -12.96 -17.89
C MET A 1 -8.61 -12.63 -16.79
N ASN A 2 -9.70 -13.39 -16.64
CA ASN A 2 -10.71 -13.12 -15.62
C ASN A 2 -10.18 -13.51 -14.23
N LEU A 3 -10.41 -12.68 -13.19
CA LEU A 3 -9.99 -13.01 -11.83
C LEU A 3 -10.56 -14.34 -11.32
N ASN A 4 -11.80 -14.68 -11.73
CA ASN A 4 -12.40 -15.95 -11.32
C ASN A 4 -11.65 -17.16 -11.88
N ASP A 5 -11.02 -17.06 -13.07
CA ASP A 5 -10.21 -18.14 -13.64
C ASP A 5 -8.88 -18.30 -12.89
N ARG A 6 -8.37 -17.22 -12.29
CA ARG A 6 -7.14 -17.22 -11.48
C ARG A 6 -7.39 -17.67 -10.03
N LEU A 7 -8.65 -17.66 -9.59
CA LEU A 7 -9.07 -18.00 -8.24
C LEU A 7 -10.10 -19.15 -8.24
N PRO A 8 -9.73 -20.35 -8.74
CA PRO A 8 -10.69 -21.45 -8.90
C PRO A 8 -11.32 -21.89 -7.58
N ASN A 9 -10.64 -21.71 -6.45
CA ASN A 9 -11.13 -22.02 -5.11
C ASN A 9 -11.58 -20.75 -4.35
N GLY A 10 -11.68 -19.60 -5.04
CA GLY A 10 -12.08 -18.35 -4.42
C GLY A 10 -11.00 -17.68 -3.56
N LEU A 11 -11.42 -16.68 -2.80
CA LEU A 11 -10.55 -15.79 -2.03
C LEU A 11 -11.12 -15.58 -0.63
N LEU A 12 -10.25 -15.63 0.37
CA LEU A 12 -10.59 -15.34 1.77
C LEU A 12 -9.90 -14.05 2.23
N LEU A 13 -10.64 -13.17 2.92
CA LEU A 13 -10.10 -12.00 3.60
C LEU A 13 -10.16 -12.22 5.11
N LEU A 14 -9.02 -12.24 5.77
CA LEU A 14 -8.92 -12.13 7.22
C LEU A 14 -8.74 -10.65 7.59
N GLY A 15 -9.84 -10.00 7.97
CA GLY A 15 -9.97 -8.56 8.16
C GLY A 15 -10.40 -7.83 6.87
N CYS A 16 -11.38 -6.94 7.00
CA CYS A 16 -11.90 -6.13 5.89
C CYS A 16 -12.07 -4.66 6.34
N GLY A 17 -11.01 -4.10 6.97
CA GLY A 17 -10.90 -2.69 7.28
C GLY A 17 -10.68 -1.83 6.03
N ASN A 18 -10.14 -0.63 6.19
CA ASN A 18 -9.97 0.32 5.07
C ASN A 18 -9.25 -0.28 3.86
N MET A 19 -8.10 -0.94 4.07
CA MET A 19 -7.30 -1.50 2.98
C MET A 19 -7.96 -2.75 2.39
N GLY A 20 -8.43 -3.69 3.24
CA GLY A 20 -9.14 -4.89 2.78
C GLY A 20 -10.39 -4.54 1.99
N SER A 21 -11.16 -3.52 2.42
CA SER A 21 -12.34 -3.04 1.69
C SER A 21 -11.97 -2.40 0.35
N ALA A 22 -10.89 -1.63 0.28
CA ALA A 22 -10.42 -1.04 -0.98
C ALA A 22 -10.03 -2.14 -2.00
N MET A 23 -9.33 -3.18 -1.54
CA MET A 23 -8.98 -4.32 -2.38
C MET A 23 -10.21 -5.10 -2.82
N LEU A 24 -11.11 -5.43 -1.90
CA LEU A 24 -12.36 -6.12 -2.22
C LEU A 24 -13.18 -5.33 -3.24
N GLN A 25 -13.33 -4.02 -3.07
CA GLN A 25 -14.01 -3.16 -4.03
C GLN A 25 -13.35 -3.22 -5.41
N GLY A 26 -12.02 -3.15 -5.45
CA GLY A 26 -11.27 -3.25 -6.70
C GLY A 26 -11.53 -4.58 -7.43
N TRP A 27 -11.52 -5.70 -6.71
CA TRP A 27 -11.76 -7.03 -7.29
C TRP A 27 -13.20 -7.23 -7.75
N LEU A 28 -14.20 -6.78 -6.98
CA LEU A 28 -15.60 -6.83 -7.40
C LEU A 28 -15.84 -5.98 -8.65
N ASN A 29 -15.22 -4.79 -8.73
CA ASN A 29 -15.27 -3.95 -9.92
C ASN A 29 -14.60 -4.58 -11.16
N GLN A 30 -13.62 -5.48 -10.95
CA GLN A 30 -12.97 -6.27 -12.00
C GLN A 30 -13.71 -7.58 -12.32
N GLY A 31 -14.88 -7.80 -11.73
CA GLY A 31 -15.77 -8.92 -12.04
C GLY A 31 -15.52 -10.17 -11.21
N LEU A 32 -14.81 -10.08 -10.08
CA LEU A 32 -14.77 -11.18 -9.12
C LEU A 32 -16.17 -11.42 -8.56
N LEU A 33 -16.64 -12.66 -8.61
CA LEU A 33 -17.97 -13.02 -8.15
C LEU A 33 -18.03 -13.02 -6.62
N PRO A 34 -18.99 -12.34 -5.98
CA PRO A 34 -19.11 -12.27 -4.52
C PRO A 34 -19.23 -13.63 -3.84
N GLU A 35 -19.88 -14.59 -4.47
CA GLU A 35 -20.03 -15.97 -3.96
C GLU A 35 -18.70 -16.73 -3.86
N ASN A 36 -17.63 -16.24 -4.51
CA ASN A 36 -16.28 -16.80 -4.43
C ASN A 36 -15.41 -16.08 -3.39
N VAL A 37 -16.01 -15.24 -2.52
CA VAL A 37 -15.27 -14.46 -1.53
C VAL A 37 -15.79 -14.70 -0.12
N TRP A 38 -14.87 -15.00 0.81
CA TRP A 38 -15.13 -15.13 2.24
C TRP A 38 -14.46 -14.00 3.00
N VAL A 39 -15.17 -13.37 3.92
CA VAL A 39 -14.66 -12.30 4.78
C VAL A 39 -14.82 -12.73 6.24
N ILE A 40 -13.71 -12.75 6.96
CA ILE A 40 -13.67 -12.94 8.41
C ILE A 40 -13.31 -11.59 9.02
N ASP A 41 -14.29 -10.90 9.57
CA ASP A 41 -14.13 -9.61 10.24
C ASP A 41 -15.13 -9.51 11.40
N PRO A 42 -14.70 -9.20 12.64
CA PRO A 42 -15.61 -9.05 13.76
C PRO A 42 -16.57 -7.87 13.63
N GLN A 43 -16.21 -6.88 12.81
CA GLN A 43 -16.99 -5.65 12.62
C GLN A 43 -17.05 -5.24 11.13
N PRO A 44 -17.62 -6.10 10.25
CA PRO A 44 -17.73 -5.76 8.83
C PRO A 44 -18.60 -4.54 8.62
N SER A 45 -18.18 -3.63 7.73
CA SER A 45 -18.93 -2.43 7.40
C SER A 45 -20.27 -2.74 6.72
N ASP A 46 -21.20 -1.79 6.71
CA ASP A 46 -22.49 -1.95 6.02
C ASP A 46 -22.28 -2.17 4.52
N TRP A 47 -21.27 -1.54 3.94
CA TRP A 47 -20.91 -1.78 2.56
C TRP A 47 -20.51 -3.24 2.33
N VAL A 48 -19.61 -3.82 3.14
CA VAL A 48 -19.22 -5.24 3.03
C VAL A 48 -20.45 -6.14 3.13
N ARG A 49 -21.37 -5.86 4.06
CA ARG A 49 -22.62 -6.62 4.22
C ARG A 49 -23.52 -6.57 2.99
N SER A 50 -23.45 -5.49 2.20
CA SER A 50 -24.26 -5.30 1.00
C SER A 50 -23.68 -5.95 -0.26
N THR A 51 -22.42 -6.44 -0.23
CA THR A 51 -21.73 -6.97 -1.42
C THR A 51 -22.16 -8.37 -1.85
N GLY A 52 -22.76 -9.13 -0.95
CA GLY A 52 -23.16 -10.52 -1.23
C GLY A 52 -22.04 -11.56 -0.98
N VAL A 53 -20.90 -11.17 -0.41
CA VAL A 53 -19.82 -12.10 -0.01
C VAL A 53 -20.22 -12.90 1.23
N HIS A 54 -19.57 -14.04 1.46
CA HIS A 54 -19.75 -14.82 2.69
C HIS A 54 -19.07 -14.10 3.86
N ILE A 55 -19.83 -13.79 4.92
CA ILE A 55 -19.32 -13.04 6.08
C ILE A 55 -19.41 -13.89 7.33
N ASN A 56 -18.25 -14.13 7.97
CA ASN A 56 -18.14 -14.88 9.22
C ASN A 56 -18.84 -16.25 9.18
N THR A 57 -18.86 -16.89 8.02
CA THR A 57 -19.32 -18.26 7.83
C THR A 57 -18.20 -19.25 8.12
N ASP A 58 -18.50 -20.55 8.07
CA ASP A 58 -17.48 -21.58 8.14
C ASP A 58 -16.42 -21.40 7.05
N LEU A 59 -15.18 -21.75 7.38
CA LEU A 59 -14.07 -21.69 6.44
C LEU A 59 -14.33 -22.66 5.28
N PRO A 60 -14.12 -22.24 4.03
CA PRO A 60 -14.07 -23.15 2.91
C PRO A 60 -12.93 -24.16 3.08
N ALA A 61 -13.09 -25.37 2.55
CA ALA A 61 -12.08 -26.41 2.63
C ALA A 61 -10.74 -25.99 1.95
N GLN A 62 -10.83 -25.17 0.93
CA GLN A 62 -9.69 -24.62 0.16
C GLN A 62 -10.02 -23.20 -0.30
N VAL A 63 -8.99 -22.37 -0.41
CA VAL A 63 -9.04 -21.08 -1.12
C VAL A 63 -7.78 -20.93 -1.95
N SER A 64 -7.87 -20.22 -3.07
CA SER A 64 -6.69 -19.91 -3.88
C SER A 64 -5.77 -18.93 -3.17
N VAL A 65 -6.37 -17.91 -2.54
CA VAL A 65 -5.64 -16.87 -1.79
C VAL A 65 -6.35 -16.57 -0.47
N ALA A 66 -5.57 -16.44 0.60
CA ALA A 66 -6.00 -15.89 1.88
C ALA A 66 -5.31 -14.54 2.10
N LEU A 67 -6.05 -13.43 1.95
CA LEU A 67 -5.55 -12.10 2.27
C LEU A 67 -5.53 -11.86 3.77
N LEU A 68 -4.37 -11.53 4.33
CA LEU A 68 -4.16 -11.21 5.73
C LEU A 68 -4.15 -9.67 5.90
N ALA A 69 -5.29 -9.10 6.29
CA ALA A 69 -5.54 -7.66 6.36
C ALA A 69 -5.95 -7.17 7.75
N VAL A 70 -5.71 -7.97 8.79
CA VAL A 70 -5.88 -7.55 10.19
C VAL A 70 -4.69 -6.70 10.64
N LYS A 71 -4.89 -5.93 11.71
CA LYS A 71 -3.80 -5.16 12.32
C LYS A 71 -2.70 -6.10 12.83
N PRO A 72 -1.41 -5.70 12.75
CA PRO A 72 -0.30 -6.55 13.17
C PRO A 72 -0.46 -7.16 14.56
N GLN A 73 -0.93 -6.36 15.52
CA GLN A 73 -1.14 -6.78 16.91
C GLN A 73 -2.17 -7.92 17.06
N MET A 74 -3.09 -8.06 16.10
CA MET A 74 -4.10 -9.11 16.09
C MET A 74 -3.66 -10.37 15.34
N MET A 75 -2.52 -10.33 14.65
CA MET A 75 -2.09 -11.39 13.73
C MET A 75 -1.91 -12.73 14.45
N ARG A 76 -1.19 -12.74 15.59
CA ARG A 76 -0.93 -13.96 16.38
C ARG A 76 -2.22 -14.61 16.95
N GLU A 77 -3.29 -13.84 17.14
CA GLU A 77 -4.59 -14.35 17.62
C GLU A 77 -5.47 -14.83 16.46
N ALA A 78 -5.48 -14.07 15.34
CA ALA A 78 -6.41 -14.32 14.25
C ALA A 78 -5.91 -15.39 13.27
N LEU A 79 -4.62 -15.40 12.96
CA LEU A 79 -4.03 -16.25 11.94
C LEU A 79 -4.11 -17.77 12.21
N PRO A 80 -4.00 -18.28 13.45
CA PRO A 80 -4.13 -19.72 13.72
C PRO A 80 -5.46 -20.34 13.25
N LYS A 81 -6.51 -19.53 13.10
CA LYS A 81 -7.80 -19.97 12.55
C LYS A 81 -7.69 -20.45 11.09
N LEU A 82 -6.68 -19.97 10.37
CA LEU A 82 -6.43 -20.33 8.97
C LEU A 82 -5.45 -21.51 8.81
N SER A 83 -4.92 -22.07 9.90
CA SER A 83 -4.00 -23.23 9.84
C SER A 83 -4.52 -24.42 9.03
N PRO A 84 -5.83 -24.73 8.98
CA PRO A 84 -6.32 -25.81 8.10
C PRO A 84 -6.00 -25.57 6.61
N LEU A 85 -5.92 -24.30 6.17
CA LEU A 85 -5.61 -23.92 4.79
C LEU A 85 -4.11 -24.05 4.46
N SER A 86 -3.22 -24.11 5.45
CA SER A 86 -1.77 -24.22 5.24
C SER A 86 -1.32 -25.58 4.68
N GLN A 87 -2.20 -26.57 4.66
CA GLN A 87 -1.94 -27.88 4.08
C GLN A 87 -2.30 -27.98 2.59
N SER A 88 -2.76 -26.87 1.99
CA SER A 88 -3.13 -26.76 0.58
C SER A 88 -2.24 -25.77 -0.15
N ASP A 89 -2.44 -25.61 -1.45
CA ASP A 89 -1.73 -24.62 -2.29
C ASP A 89 -2.24 -23.18 -2.10
N THR A 90 -2.83 -22.88 -0.93
CA THR A 90 -3.30 -21.53 -0.60
C THR A 90 -2.13 -20.55 -0.50
N VAL A 91 -2.19 -19.47 -1.27
CA VAL A 91 -1.26 -18.35 -1.13
C VAL A 91 -1.72 -17.43 0.01
N PHE A 92 -0.92 -17.29 1.06
CA PHE A 92 -1.16 -16.33 2.15
C PHE A 92 -0.55 -14.99 1.77
N LEU A 93 -1.38 -14.06 1.29
CA LEU A 93 -0.98 -12.71 0.91
C LEU A 93 -1.19 -11.76 2.09
N SER A 94 -0.11 -11.32 2.71
CA SER A 94 -0.18 -10.36 3.82
C SER A 94 0.05 -8.93 3.38
N ILE A 95 -0.80 -8.01 3.87
CA ILE A 95 -0.64 -6.56 3.74
C ILE A 95 -0.40 -5.88 5.10
N ALA A 96 -0.14 -6.64 6.15
CA ALA A 96 0.10 -6.11 7.48
C ALA A 96 1.54 -5.58 7.61
N ALA A 97 1.68 -4.32 8.03
CA ALA A 97 2.99 -3.74 8.33
C ALA A 97 3.61 -4.42 9.56
N GLY A 98 4.94 -4.50 9.62
CA GLY A 98 5.64 -4.95 10.82
C GLY A 98 5.57 -6.45 11.14
N THR A 99 4.99 -7.29 10.29
CA THR A 99 4.98 -8.76 10.49
C THR A 99 5.88 -9.39 9.44
N SER A 100 6.89 -10.14 9.87
CA SER A 100 7.87 -10.78 8.99
C SER A 100 7.33 -12.08 8.39
N ILE A 101 7.94 -12.52 7.29
CA ILE A 101 7.69 -13.85 6.70
C ILE A 101 7.96 -14.95 7.73
N GLU A 102 9.04 -14.84 8.49
CA GLU A 102 9.37 -15.78 9.58
C GLU A 102 8.23 -15.92 10.58
N THR A 103 7.62 -14.81 11.01
CA THR A 103 6.46 -14.84 11.92
C THR A 103 5.26 -15.58 11.29
N TYR A 104 5.02 -15.43 10.02
CA TYR A 104 3.96 -16.18 9.33
C TYR A 104 4.29 -17.66 9.26
N GLU A 105 5.54 -18.03 8.96
CA GLU A 105 6.02 -19.42 8.93
C GLU A 105 5.95 -20.10 10.31
N GLU A 106 6.23 -19.36 11.39
CA GLU A 106 6.05 -19.84 12.77
C GLU A 106 4.60 -20.24 13.06
N ILE A 107 3.64 -19.46 12.57
CA ILE A 107 2.21 -19.65 12.87
C ILE A 107 1.55 -20.66 11.94
N LEU A 108 1.83 -20.57 10.64
CA LEU A 108 1.18 -21.37 9.59
C LEU A 108 1.98 -22.63 9.23
N GLY A 109 3.25 -22.69 9.60
CA GLY A 109 4.19 -23.73 9.20
C GLY A 109 5.04 -23.34 7.98
N SER A 110 6.27 -23.83 7.94
CA SER A 110 7.25 -23.52 6.89
C SER A 110 6.92 -24.07 5.50
N ALA A 111 5.90 -24.92 5.40
CA ALA A 111 5.38 -25.43 4.12
C ALA A 111 4.43 -24.43 3.43
N SER A 112 3.95 -23.40 4.12
CA SER A 112 2.98 -22.43 3.60
C SER A 112 3.59 -21.53 2.55
N ILE A 113 2.80 -21.20 1.52
CA ILE A 113 3.16 -20.24 0.49
C ILE A 113 2.81 -18.84 1.02
N ILE A 114 3.81 -18.01 1.28
CA ILE A 114 3.64 -16.70 1.91
C ILE A 114 4.16 -15.61 0.99
N VAL A 115 3.31 -14.61 0.72
CA VAL A 115 3.68 -13.38 0.04
C VAL A 115 3.40 -12.21 0.98
N ARG A 116 4.46 -11.46 1.32
CA ARG A 116 4.37 -10.24 2.11
C ARG A 116 4.30 -9.04 1.19
N ALA A 117 3.32 -8.17 1.40
CA ALA A 117 3.10 -6.98 0.60
C ALA A 117 2.94 -5.73 1.48
N MET A 118 3.33 -4.58 0.96
CA MET A 118 3.19 -3.29 1.64
C MET A 118 2.56 -2.28 0.68
N PRO A 119 1.24 -2.14 0.69
CA PRO A 119 0.50 -1.11 -0.03
C PRO A 119 0.62 0.26 0.66
N ASN A 120 0.07 1.28 0.02
CA ASN A 120 -0.09 2.60 0.60
C ASN A 120 -1.50 3.17 0.41
N THR A 121 -1.85 4.23 1.13
CA THR A 121 -3.24 4.75 1.20
C THR A 121 -3.85 5.24 -0.13
N PRO A 122 -3.11 5.72 -1.15
CA PRO A 122 -3.68 6.02 -2.47
C PRO A 122 -4.33 4.81 -3.17
N ALA A 123 -4.12 3.60 -2.66
CA ALA A 123 -4.85 2.39 -3.02
C ALA A 123 -6.39 2.59 -3.02
N ALA A 124 -6.91 3.41 -2.11
CA ALA A 124 -8.34 3.71 -2.00
C ALA A 124 -8.95 4.32 -3.30
N ILE A 125 -8.13 4.88 -4.15
CA ILE A 125 -8.52 5.45 -5.45
C ILE A 125 -7.82 4.76 -6.64
N GLY A 126 -7.28 3.55 -6.44
CA GLY A 126 -6.56 2.80 -7.47
C GLY A 126 -5.22 3.43 -7.90
N GLN A 127 -4.66 4.34 -7.10
CA GLN A 127 -3.40 5.05 -7.38
C GLN A 127 -2.28 4.66 -6.39
N GLY A 128 -2.43 3.52 -5.74
CA GLY A 128 -1.43 2.99 -4.83
C GLY A 128 -0.18 2.47 -5.53
N ILE A 129 0.83 2.18 -4.73
CA ILE A 129 1.95 1.33 -5.09
C ILE A 129 2.16 0.32 -3.97
N THR A 130 2.35 -0.94 -4.34
CA THR A 130 2.52 -2.04 -3.40
C THR A 130 3.84 -2.75 -3.69
N ALA A 131 4.75 -2.77 -2.72
CA ALA A 131 5.91 -3.63 -2.78
C ALA A 131 5.54 -5.03 -2.26
N LEU A 132 6.10 -6.09 -2.87
CA LEU A 132 5.86 -7.47 -2.45
C LEU A 132 7.11 -8.33 -2.53
N ILE A 133 7.12 -9.39 -1.72
CA ILE A 133 8.14 -10.44 -1.72
C ILE A 133 7.52 -11.75 -1.23
N GLY A 134 7.93 -12.86 -1.82
CA GLY A 134 7.55 -14.20 -1.39
C GLY A 134 8.59 -14.85 -0.48
N ASN A 135 8.16 -15.86 0.30
CA ASN A 135 9.08 -16.79 0.94
C ASN A 135 9.63 -17.79 -0.09
N SER A 136 10.48 -18.72 0.36
CA SER A 136 11.08 -19.75 -0.51
C SER A 136 10.07 -20.73 -1.15
N ARG A 137 8.82 -20.74 -0.67
CA ARG A 137 7.71 -21.57 -1.18
C ARG A 137 6.86 -20.84 -2.22
N ALA A 138 6.92 -19.50 -2.24
CA ALA A 138 6.22 -18.70 -3.23
C ALA A 138 6.98 -18.74 -4.57
N ASP A 139 6.49 -19.55 -5.47
CA ASP A 139 6.99 -19.62 -6.85
C ASP A 139 6.51 -18.44 -7.70
N GLU A 140 6.86 -18.44 -8.97
CA GLU A 140 6.49 -17.37 -9.90
C GLU A 140 4.98 -17.24 -10.05
N ASP A 141 4.25 -18.35 -10.09
CA ASP A 141 2.78 -18.35 -10.23
C ASP A 141 2.11 -17.70 -9.02
N ALA A 142 2.60 -17.96 -7.81
CA ALA A 142 2.12 -17.33 -6.57
C ALA A 142 2.39 -15.83 -6.53
N LEU A 143 3.57 -15.41 -7.01
CA LEU A 143 3.93 -13.98 -7.10
C LEU A 143 3.08 -13.27 -8.15
N GLU A 144 2.92 -13.81 -9.35
CA GLU A 144 2.08 -13.24 -10.40
C GLU A 144 0.60 -13.17 -10.00
N LEU A 145 0.08 -14.18 -9.29
CA LEU A 145 -1.27 -14.16 -8.74
C LEU A 145 -1.43 -13.01 -7.73
N SER A 146 -0.46 -12.87 -6.82
CA SER A 146 -0.45 -11.78 -5.85
C SER A 146 -0.39 -10.41 -6.51
N GLU A 147 0.47 -10.21 -7.52
CA GLU A 147 0.54 -8.97 -8.30
C GLU A 147 -0.77 -8.68 -9.03
N THR A 148 -1.39 -9.70 -9.61
CA THR A 148 -2.70 -9.55 -10.27
C THR A 148 -3.75 -9.01 -9.30
N LEU A 149 -3.81 -9.55 -8.08
CA LEU A 149 -4.72 -9.08 -7.05
C LEU A 149 -4.39 -7.66 -6.57
N LEU A 150 -3.11 -7.38 -6.35
CA LEU A 150 -2.64 -6.07 -5.89
C LEU A 150 -2.79 -4.98 -6.96
N SER A 151 -2.79 -5.34 -8.24
CA SER A 151 -2.98 -4.40 -9.36
C SER A 151 -4.35 -3.70 -9.34
N ALA A 152 -5.33 -4.29 -8.67
CA ALA A 152 -6.65 -3.68 -8.47
C ALA A 152 -6.58 -2.36 -7.68
N ILE A 153 -5.53 -2.14 -6.90
CA ILE A 153 -5.34 -0.95 -6.05
C ILE A 153 -4.18 -0.06 -6.51
N GLY A 154 -3.48 -0.40 -7.60
CA GLY A 154 -2.39 0.41 -8.14
C GLY A 154 -1.27 -0.39 -8.77
N GLN A 155 -0.06 0.15 -8.72
CA GLN A 155 1.15 -0.48 -9.25
C GLN A 155 1.75 -1.47 -8.24
N THR A 156 2.53 -2.43 -8.75
CA THR A 156 3.29 -3.38 -7.93
C THR A 156 4.79 -3.28 -8.24
N VAL A 157 5.61 -3.64 -7.25
CA VAL A 157 7.06 -3.79 -7.40
C VAL A 157 7.55 -4.94 -6.53
N ARG A 158 8.34 -5.84 -7.12
CA ARG A 158 8.96 -6.94 -6.38
C ARG A 158 10.23 -6.47 -5.68
N LEU A 159 10.46 -6.97 -4.49
CA LEU A 159 11.69 -6.73 -3.73
C LEU A 159 12.65 -7.92 -3.91
N ASP A 160 13.95 -7.63 -3.87
CA ASP A 160 14.98 -8.66 -3.90
C ASP A 160 15.18 -9.35 -2.54
N ARG A 161 14.86 -8.63 -1.45
CA ARG A 161 15.08 -9.09 -0.07
C ARG A 161 14.02 -8.50 0.86
N GLU A 162 13.54 -9.30 1.80
CA GLU A 162 12.55 -8.85 2.78
C GLU A 162 13.04 -7.66 3.63
N SER A 163 14.36 -7.58 3.89
CA SER A 163 14.96 -6.46 4.63
C SER A 163 14.75 -5.08 3.98
N GLN A 164 14.31 -5.02 2.72
CA GLN A 164 13.95 -3.76 2.05
C GLN A 164 12.55 -3.27 2.45
N MET A 165 11.72 -4.12 3.07
CA MET A 165 10.33 -3.80 3.39
C MET A 165 10.20 -2.61 4.36
N ASP A 166 11.13 -2.46 5.31
CA ASP A 166 11.12 -1.32 6.23
C ASP A 166 11.41 0.01 5.52
N ALA A 167 12.34 -0.01 4.56
CA ALA A 167 12.60 1.16 3.72
C ALA A 167 11.39 1.52 2.84
N VAL A 168 10.69 0.51 2.30
CA VAL A 168 9.43 0.71 1.58
C VAL A 168 8.38 1.33 2.50
N THR A 169 8.25 0.85 3.73
CA THR A 169 7.33 1.40 4.72
C THR A 169 7.65 2.87 4.99
N GLY A 170 8.92 3.21 5.20
CA GLY A 170 9.36 4.59 5.44
C GLY A 170 9.17 5.52 4.24
N LEU A 171 9.41 5.03 3.02
CA LEU A 171 9.32 5.82 1.78
C LEU A 171 7.89 5.91 1.25
N SER A 172 7.25 4.77 1.04
CA SER A 172 5.99 4.63 0.29
C SER A 172 4.79 4.42 1.20
N GLY A 173 4.91 3.60 2.23
CA GLY A 173 3.85 3.38 3.20
C GLY A 173 3.47 4.66 3.96
N SER A 174 4.47 5.34 4.50
CA SER A 174 4.32 6.62 5.23
C SER A 174 4.28 7.84 4.29
N GLY A 175 4.78 7.71 3.07
CA GLY A 175 4.93 8.79 2.08
C GLY A 175 3.68 9.65 1.85
N PRO A 176 2.47 9.08 1.75
CA PRO A 176 1.26 9.88 1.58
C PRO A 176 1.05 10.92 2.68
N ALA A 177 1.41 10.62 3.94
CA ALA A 177 1.33 11.58 5.03
C ALA A 177 2.28 12.76 4.84
N TYR A 178 3.47 12.53 4.29
CA TYR A 178 4.42 13.61 3.96
C TYR A 178 3.89 14.53 2.88
N VAL A 179 3.23 13.94 1.86
CA VAL A 179 2.60 14.70 0.78
C VAL A 179 1.41 15.52 1.31
N PHE A 180 0.57 14.96 2.18
CA PHE A 180 -0.52 15.71 2.79
C PHE A 180 0.00 16.87 3.63
N PHE A 181 1.06 16.66 4.40
CA PHE A 181 1.71 17.74 5.16
C PHE A 181 2.35 18.79 4.25
N LEU A 182 2.92 18.41 3.11
CA LEU A 182 3.42 19.36 2.11
C LEU A 182 2.27 20.25 1.57
N ILE A 183 1.11 19.67 1.30
CA ILE A 183 -0.08 20.44 0.87
C ILE A 183 -0.47 21.46 1.93
N ASP A 184 -0.52 21.06 3.21
CA ASP A 184 -0.84 21.96 4.32
C ASP A 184 0.20 23.09 4.45
N ALA A 185 1.48 22.77 4.31
CA ALA A 185 2.57 23.75 4.37
C ALA A 185 2.50 24.77 3.23
N LEU A 186 2.23 24.31 1.99
CA LEU A 186 2.02 25.20 0.84
C LEU A 186 0.82 26.11 1.02
N ALA A 187 -0.31 25.59 1.53
CA ALA A 187 -1.48 26.38 1.80
C ALA A 187 -1.21 27.43 2.89
N ALA A 188 -0.50 27.06 3.96
CA ALA A 188 -0.10 27.99 5.03
C ALA A 188 0.82 29.11 4.48
N ALA A 189 1.78 28.77 3.62
CA ALA A 189 2.65 29.73 2.97
C ALA A 189 1.86 30.69 2.07
N GLY A 190 0.91 30.17 1.28
CA GLY A 190 0.03 31.00 0.44
C GLY A 190 -0.78 32.00 1.24
N ARG A 191 -1.34 31.60 2.38
CA ARG A 191 -2.05 32.52 3.30
C ARG A 191 -1.14 33.64 3.80
N LYS A 192 0.10 33.30 4.14
CA LYS A 192 1.09 34.30 4.57
C LYS A 192 1.41 35.33 3.48
N GLN A 193 1.22 34.97 2.21
CA GLN A 193 1.38 35.86 1.05
C GLN A 193 0.07 36.59 0.68
N GLY A 194 -0.98 36.50 1.49
CA GLY A 194 -2.23 37.26 1.30
C GLY A 194 -3.34 36.53 0.56
N LEU A 195 -3.18 35.24 0.26
CA LEU A 195 -4.27 34.45 -0.33
C LEU A 195 -5.32 34.10 0.75
N SER A 196 -6.59 34.05 0.35
CA SER A 196 -7.62 33.52 1.26
C SER A 196 -7.39 32.02 1.53
N GLU A 197 -7.85 31.54 2.68
CA GLU A 197 -7.66 30.14 3.08
C GLU A 197 -8.24 29.14 2.07
N PRO A 198 -9.47 29.28 1.54
CA PRO A 198 -9.99 28.36 0.53
C PRO A 198 -9.15 28.37 -0.77
N MET A 199 -8.69 29.55 -1.20
CA MET A 199 -7.88 29.71 -2.40
C MET A 199 -6.52 29.07 -2.22
N ALA A 200 -5.81 29.33 -1.13
CA ALA A 200 -4.50 28.77 -0.83
C ALA A 200 -4.54 27.22 -0.79
N MET A 201 -5.56 26.66 -0.13
CA MET A 201 -5.76 25.20 -0.07
C MET A 201 -6.08 24.59 -1.45
N ALA A 202 -6.94 25.22 -2.23
CA ALA A 202 -7.29 24.75 -3.56
C ALA A 202 -6.06 24.73 -4.48
N LEU A 203 -5.27 25.80 -4.46
CA LEU A 203 -4.02 25.91 -5.26
C LEU A 203 -3.00 24.86 -4.81
N ALA A 204 -2.77 24.70 -3.51
CA ALA A 204 -1.82 23.72 -2.99
C ALA A 204 -2.19 22.28 -3.40
N LYS A 205 -3.45 21.87 -3.22
CA LYS A 205 -3.94 20.54 -3.63
C LYS A 205 -3.78 20.31 -5.13
N ALA A 206 -4.22 21.26 -5.95
CA ALA A 206 -4.16 21.15 -7.40
C ALA A 206 -2.71 21.09 -7.91
N THR A 207 -1.83 21.88 -7.32
CA THR A 207 -0.40 21.90 -7.68
C THR A 207 0.27 20.57 -7.41
N VAL A 208 0.10 20.01 -6.19
CA VAL A 208 0.72 18.73 -5.82
C VAL A 208 0.14 17.58 -6.63
N ALA A 209 -1.19 17.52 -6.77
CA ALA A 209 -1.85 16.46 -7.55
C ALA A 209 -1.45 16.53 -9.04
N GLY A 210 -1.44 17.73 -9.63
CA GLY A 210 -1.06 17.94 -11.02
C GLY A 210 0.41 17.62 -11.30
N ALA A 211 1.31 18.05 -10.44
CA ALA A 211 2.74 17.74 -10.56
C ALA A 211 3.01 16.24 -10.44
N GLY A 212 2.35 15.55 -9.49
CA GLY A 212 2.44 14.10 -9.33
C GLY A 212 1.91 13.33 -10.55
N ALA A 213 0.75 13.75 -11.08
CA ALA A 213 0.18 13.16 -12.29
C ALA A 213 1.09 13.36 -13.50
N LEU A 214 1.64 14.57 -13.67
CA LEU A 214 2.58 14.87 -14.74
C LEU A 214 3.86 14.02 -14.63
N ALA A 215 4.44 13.91 -13.44
CA ALA A 215 5.63 13.09 -13.22
C ALA A 215 5.36 11.59 -13.52
N LYS A 216 4.15 11.09 -13.22
CA LYS A 216 3.76 9.70 -13.50
C LYS A 216 3.55 9.43 -14.99
N GLN A 217 3.04 10.41 -15.75
CA GLN A 217 2.71 10.26 -17.18
C GLN A 217 3.87 10.58 -18.11
N SER A 218 4.83 11.36 -17.62
CA SER A 218 5.99 11.80 -18.42
C SER A 218 7.09 10.75 -18.43
N GLU A 219 7.78 10.63 -19.55
CA GLU A 219 9.02 9.86 -19.65
C GLU A 219 10.25 10.65 -19.17
N LEU A 220 10.09 11.96 -18.94
CA LEU A 220 11.15 12.81 -18.39
C LEU A 220 11.38 12.52 -16.92
N THR A 221 12.62 12.60 -16.48
CA THR A 221 12.93 12.48 -15.06
C THR A 221 12.35 13.67 -14.25
N PRO A 222 12.08 13.50 -12.95
CA PRO A 222 11.64 14.62 -12.10
C PRO A 222 12.61 15.82 -12.14
N GLU A 223 13.91 15.59 -12.32
CA GLU A 223 14.90 16.64 -12.51
C GLU A 223 14.67 17.42 -13.79
N GLN A 224 14.48 16.73 -14.92
CA GLN A 224 14.19 17.37 -16.21
C GLN A 224 12.87 18.16 -16.17
N LEU A 225 11.83 17.60 -15.56
CA LEU A 225 10.56 18.30 -15.36
C LEU A 225 10.75 19.59 -14.55
N ARG A 226 11.54 19.53 -13.47
CA ARG A 226 11.90 20.70 -12.65
C ARG A 226 12.65 21.76 -13.46
N LEU A 227 13.65 21.36 -14.25
CA LEU A 227 14.41 22.28 -15.10
C LEU A 227 13.53 22.97 -16.14
N ASN A 228 12.58 22.24 -16.74
CA ASN A 228 11.67 22.79 -17.76
C ASN A 228 10.76 23.91 -17.25
N VAL A 229 10.49 23.96 -15.94
CA VAL A 229 9.67 25.00 -15.30
C VAL A 229 10.49 26.05 -14.56
N THR A 230 11.84 26.03 -14.73
CA THR A 230 12.76 26.91 -14.01
C THR A 230 13.47 27.86 -15.00
N SER A 231 12.93 29.06 -15.17
CA SER A 231 13.59 30.10 -15.98
C SER A 231 14.69 30.80 -15.18
N PRO A 232 15.81 31.20 -15.84
CA PRO A 232 16.86 31.95 -15.19
C PRO A 232 16.33 33.26 -14.56
N ASN A 233 16.72 33.51 -13.32
CA ASN A 233 16.27 34.67 -12.52
C ASN A 233 14.75 34.74 -12.31
N GLY A 234 14.04 33.63 -12.52
CA GLY A 234 12.60 33.55 -12.33
C GLY A 234 12.19 33.22 -10.89
N THR A 235 10.89 33.32 -10.63
CA THR A 235 10.30 33.02 -9.32
C THR A 235 10.53 31.57 -8.87
N THR A 236 10.49 30.63 -9.82
CA THR A 236 10.76 29.21 -9.55
C THR A 236 12.19 29.00 -9.09
N GLN A 237 13.18 29.65 -9.74
CA GLN A 237 14.57 29.53 -9.31
C GLN A 237 14.75 30.04 -7.88
N ALA A 238 14.23 31.23 -7.57
CA ALA A 238 14.34 31.80 -6.22
C ALA A 238 13.74 30.89 -5.14
N GLY A 239 12.59 30.26 -5.41
CA GLY A 239 12.00 29.27 -4.51
C GLY A 239 12.84 28.01 -4.36
N LEU A 240 13.41 27.51 -5.47
CA LEU A 240 14.25 26.31 -5.47
C LEU A 240 15.57 26.52 -4.74
N GLU A 241 16.17 27.72 -4.74
CA GLU A 241 17.37 28.05 -3.96
C GLU A 241 17.18 27.75 -2.47
N VAL A 242 15.98 28.00 -1.93
CA VAL A 242 15.63 27.66 -0.55
C VAL A 242 15.49 26.14 -0.39
N LEU A 243 14.72 25.49 -1.26
CA LEU A 243 14.45 24.05 -1.15
C LEU A 243 15.69 23.19 -1.41
N MET A 244 16.62 23.66 -2.22
CA MET A 244 17.84 22.95 -2.58
C MET A 244 19.04 23.29 -1.69
N SER A 245 18.85 24.10 -0.64
CA SER A 245 19.90 24.39 0.34
C SER A 245 20.48 23.08 0.94
N GLU A 246 21.79 22.94 0.93
CA GLU A 246 22.48 21.73 1.41
C GLU A 246 22.23 21.43 2.88
N ASN A 247 22.10 22.48 3.70
CA ASN A 247 21.98 22.31 5.16
C ASN A 247 20.53 22.32 5.66
N ASN A 248 19.68 23.17 5.08
CA ASN A 248 18.32 23.42 5.57
C ASN A 248 17.26 23.21 4.50
N GLY A 249 17.60 22.61 3.38
CA GLY A 249 16.69 22.35 2.28
C GLY A 249 15.89 21.06 2.45
N LEU A 250 15.13 20.75 1.41
CA LEU A 250 14.22 19.59 1.43
C LEU A 250 14.97 18.25 1.47
N VAL A 251 16.14 18.16 0.79
CA VAL A 251 16.87 16.89 0.69
C VAL A 251 17.34 16.34 2.05
N PRO A 252 18.05 17.11 2.90
CA PRO A 252 18.43 16.62 4.23
C PRO A 252 17.21 16.30 5.11
N LEU A 253 16.15 17.14 5.02
CA LEU A 253 14.93 16.90 5.79
C LEU A 253 14.23 15.59 5.41
N ILE A 254 14.07 15.32 4.11
CA ILE A 254 13.43 14.08 3.65
C ILE A 254 14.29 12.86 3.95
N LYS A 255 15.62 12.96 3.82
CA LYS A 255 16.53 11.87 4.22
C LYS A 255 16.33 11.48 5.68
N GLU A 256 16.29 12.45 6.60
CA GLU A 256 16.05 12.19 8.01
C GLU A 256 14.63 11.64 8.25
N THR A 257 13.61 12.22 7.60
CA THR A 257 12.22 11.77 7.74
C THR A 257 12.06 10.29 7.37
N VAL A 258 12.57 9.89 6.22
CA VAL A 258 12.49 8.50 5.75
C VAL A 258 13.32 7.58 6.65
N ALA A 259 14.52 8.00 7.09
CA ALA A 259 15.36 7.22 8.00
C ALA A 259 14.64 6.94 9.33
N ARG A 260 14.02 7.96 9.94
CA ARG A 260 13.26 7.81 11.19
C ARG A 260 12.07 6.87 11.03
N ALA A 261 11.32 7.00 9.93
CA ALA A 261 10.18 6.13 9.65
C ALA A 261 10.62 4.68 9.41
N THR A 262 11.73 4.48 8.69
CA THR A 262 12.33 3.15 8.46
C THR A 262 12.79 2.51 9.77
N GLU A 263 13.46 3.26 10.65
CA GLU A 263 13.88 2.75 11.94
C GLU A 263 12.69 2.38 12.82
N ARG A 264 11.66 3.22 12.85
CA ARG A 264 10.43 2.89 13.58
C ARG A 264 9.73 1.64 13.05
N SER A 265 9.76 1.42 11.73
CA SER A 265 9.24 0.19 11.13
C SER A 265 9.97 -1.05 11.64
N LYS A 266 11.31 -1.01 11.72
CA LYS A 266 12.12 -2.10 12.27
C LYS A 266 11.82 -2.38 13.74
N GLU A 267 11.68 -1.32 14.57
CA GLU A 267 11.31 -1.47 15.98
C GLU A 267 9.97 -2.20 16.14
N LEU A 268 8.99 -1.84 15.30
CA LEU A 268 7.65 -2.46 15.32
C LEU A 268 7.66 -3.91 14.82
N SER A 269 8.62 -4.29 13.99
CA SER A 269 8.76 -5.66 13.50
C SER A 269 9.47 -6.58 14.50
N ASN A 270 10.24 -6.01 15.45
CA ASN A 270 11.03 -6.76 16.44
C ASN A 270 10.36 -6.83 17.82
N GLY A 271 9.22 -6.21 18.04
CA GLY A 271 8.44 -6.19 19.28
C GLY A 271 7.11 -6.88 19.16
#